data_19b3a8e8b359635e7e3fc7d9b2c4b25a
#
_entry.id   19b3a8e8b359635e7e3fc7d9b2c4b25a
#
_cell.length_a   1.000
_cell.length_b   1.000
_cell.length_c   1.000
_cell.angle_alpha   90.00
_cell.angle_beta   90.00
_cell.angle_gamma   90.00
#
_symmetry.space_group_name_H-M   'P 1'
#
loop_
_entity.id
_entity.type
_entity.pdbx_description
1 polymer ?
#
loop_
_entity_poly.entity_id
_entity_poly.type
_entity_poly.pdbx_seq_one_letter_code
_entity_poly.pdbx_strand_id
1 'polypeptide(L)'
;ELGADGVELDVHLCKDGHMVVNHNFDVDHNSDGLGLIEEYTLRELKQLDFGLWKGVEFKGTSILTLEEALEIVKNMKLINIEIKSAQTPYPGLTEKVCGLVRKMALTQKVILSSFNHRVALECHNSGLPAGLLYDKPIFNPARYAHRQGAQAIHPHSALLSKNQVRIAKELGIQVNVWTVDKPKRALTLQGWGCDAVITNTPDVILKALGR
;
A
#
# COMPACT_ATOMS: atom_id res chain seq x y z
N GLU A 1 1.08 11.53 13.44
CA GLU A 1 1.47 11.91 14.81
C GLU A 1 2.55 10.99 15.39
N LEU A 2 2.64 9.71 14.96
CA LEU A 2 3.71 8.80 15.37
C LEU A 2 5.06 9.05 14.69
N GLY A 3 5.16 10.04 13.79
CA GLY A 3 6.41 10.46 13.15
C GLY A 3 6.82 9.68 11.90
N ALA A 4 5.97 8.81 11.36
CA ALA A 4 6.26 8.11 10.11
C ALA A 4 6.44 9.08 8.94
N ASP A 5 7.35 8.76 8.01
CA ASP A 5 7.57 9.57 6.81
C ASP A 5 6.46 9.39 5.77
N GLY A 6 5.80 8.24 5.76
CA GLY A 6 4.78 7.88 4.80
C GLY A 6 3.71 6.98 5.38
N VAL A 7 2.74 6.66 4.53
CA VAL A 7 1.64 5.74 4.83
C VAL A 7 1.46 4.78 3.67
N GLU A 8 0.96 3.60 3.98
CA GLU A 8 0.45 2.65 3.00
C GLU A 8 -1.06 2.52 3.19
N LEU A 9 -1.80 2.45 2.09
CA LEU A 9 -3.26 2.37 2.02
C LEU A 9 -3.67 1.33 0.99
N ASP A 10 -4.69 0.52 1.33
CA ASP A 10 -5.27 -0.48 0.43
C ASP A 10 -6.58 0.03 -0.15
N VAL A 11 -6.74 0.02 -1.47
CA VAL A 11 -7.93 0.53 -2.14
C VAL A 11 -8.72 -0.56 -2.86
N HIS A 12 -10.03 -0.52 -2.65
CA HIS A 12 -11.03 -1.35 -3.31
C HIS A 12 -12.04 -0.50 -4.06
N LEU A 13 -12.83 -1.16 -4.93
CA LEU A 13 -14.00 -0.58 -5.56
C LEU A 13 -15.25 -1.18 -4.94
N CYS A 14 -16.15 -0.35 -4.42
CA CYS A 14 -17.44 -0.81 -3.91
C CYS A 14 -18.50 -0.89 -5.04
N LYS A 15 -19.67 -1.42 -4.75
CA LYS A 15 -20.74 -1.75 -5.71
C LYS A 15 -21.13 -0.61 -6.65
N ASP A 16 -21.23 0.59 -6.13
CA ASP A 16 -21.60 1.80 -6.87
C ASP A 16 -20.38 2.57 -7.41
N GLY A 17 -19.20 1.92 -7.40
CA GLY A 17 -18.00 2.39 -8.06
C GLY A 17 -17.21 3.48 -7.34
N HIS A 18 -17.44 3.68 -6.04
CA HIS A 18 -16.58 4.51 -5.20
C HIS A 18 -15.33 3.74 -4.78
N MET A 19 -14.22 4.45 -4.66
CA MET A 19 -12.96 3.92 -4.13
C MET A 19 -12.97 4.04 -2.61
N VAL A 20 -12.81 2.91 -1.91
CA VAL A 20 -12.81 2.85 -0.43
C VAL A 20 -11.52 2.23 0.07
N VAL A 21 -11.10 2.63 1.28
CA VAL A 21 -9.85 2.15 1.90
C VAL A 21 -10.15 1.06 2.90
N ASN A 22 -9.71 -0.15 2.61
CA ASN A 22 -9.81 -1.31 3.49
C ASN A 22 -8.74 -2.34 3.14
N HIS A 23 -8.19 -3.07 4.12
CA HIS A 23 -7.16 -4.08 3.86
C HIS A 23 -7.74 -5.34 3.22
N ASN A 24 -8.83 -5.87 3.76
CA ASN A 24 -9.45 -7.12 3.30
C ASN A 24 -10.46 -6.88 2.18
N PHE A 25 -10.77 -7.92 1.40
CA PHE A 25 -11.83 -7.89 0.39
C PHE A 25 -13.24 -7.89 1.01
N ASP A 26 -13.35 -8.39 2.24
CA ASP A 26 -14.57 -8.43 3.05
C ASP A 26 -14.57 -7.32 4.11
N VAL A 27 -15.72 -7.12 4.73
CA VAL A 27 -15.91 -6.21 5.86
C VAL A 27 -15.92 -6.91 7.21
N ASP A 28 -15.94 -8.25 7.23
CA ASP A 28 -16.16 -9.10 8.41
C ASP A 28 -15.08 -8.92 9.48
N HIS A 29 -13.83 -8.69 9.06
CA HIS A 29 -12.66 -8.67 9.94
C HIS A 29 -12.48 -7.35 10.67
N ASN A 30 -13.03 -6.27 10.16
CA ASN A 30 -12.75 -4.93 10.67
C ASN A 30 -13.99 -4.03 10.72
N SER A 31 -15.19 -4.61 10.61
CA SER A 31 -16.44 -3.92 10.85
C SER A 31 -17.46 -4.82 11.55
N ASP A 32 -18.64 -4.27 11.82
CA ASP A 32 -19.81 -5.00 12.30
C ASP A 32 -20.71 -5.55 11.17
N GLY A 33 -20.26 -5.43 9.90
CA GLY A 33 -20.89 -5.99 8.72
C GLY A 33 -20.38 -7.38 8.36
N LEU A 34 -21.00 -8.00 7.32
CA LEU A 34 -20.62 -9.32 6.77
C LEU A 34 -20.68 -9.30 5.24
N GLY A 35 -19.67 -9.84 4.58
CA GLY A 35 -19.62 -10.01 3.12
C GLY A 35 -18.58 -9.13 2.42
N LEU A 36 -18.61 -9.10 1.10
CA LEU A 36 -17.56 -8.46 0.30
C LEU A 36 -17.83 -6.96 0.11
N ILE A 37 -16.76 -6.15 0.10
CA ILE A 37 -16.84 -4.70 -0.14
C ILE A 37 -17.57 -4.39 -1.45
N GLU A 38 -17.32 -5.19 -2.50
CA GLU A 38 -17.94 -5.00 -3.82
C GLU A 38 -19.45 -5.26 -3.87
N GLU A 39 -20.03 -5.83 -2.83
CA GLU A 39 -21.48 -6.07 -2.70
C GLU A 39 -22.23 -4.88 -2.07
N TYR A 40 -21.51 -3.95 -1.43
CA TYR A 40 -22.05 -2.79 -0.74
C TYR A 40 -21.93 -1.52 -1.59
N THR A 41 -22.94 -0.66 -1.53
CA THR A 41 -22.81 0.75 -1.93
C THR A 41 -22.00 1.53 -0.90
N LEU A 42 -21.41 2.66 -1.29
CA LEU A 42 -20.73 3.54 -0.33
C LEU A 42 -21.63 3.94 0.84
N ARG A 43 -22.92 4.21 0.57
CA ARG A 43 -23.88 4.58 1.62
C ARG A 43 -24.06 3.47 2.65
N GLU A 44 -24.12 2.22 2.22
CA GLU A 44 -24.22 1.06 3.12
C GLU A 44 -22.94 0.86 3.91
N LEU A 45 -21.76 0.92 3.26
CA LEU A 45 -20.45 0.85 3.93
C LEU A 45 -20.29 1.94 5.00
N LYS A 46 -20.77 3.17 4.74
CA LYS A 46 -20.70 4.28 5.68
C LYS A 46 -21.60 4.09 6.93
N GLN A 47 -22.51 3.12 6.94
CA GLN A 47 -23.34 2.78 8.11
C GLN A 47 -22.66 1.76 9.04
N LEU A 48 -21.64 1.06 8.56
CA LEU A 48 -20.91 0.06 9.35
C LEU A 48 -19.89 0.73 10.26
N ASP A 49 -19.67 0.11 11.42
CA ASP A 49 -18.64 0.52 12.39
C ASP A 49 -17.31 -0.18 12.07
N PHE A 50 -16.39 0.57 11.47
CA PHE A 50 -15.02 0.11 11.16
C PHE A 50 -14.01 0.40 12.28
N GLY A 51 -14.46 0.85 13.45
CA GLY A 51 -13.55 1.24 14.53
C GLY A 51 -13.56 0.29 15.73
N LEU A 52 -14.71 -0.27 16.07
CA LEU A 52 -14.90 -1.04 17.32
C LEU A 52 -13.93 -2.23 17.46
N TRP A 53 -13.59 -2.91 16.36
CA TRP A 53 -12.63 -4.03 16.37
C TRP A 53 -11.22 -3.60 16.82
N LYS A 54 -10.87 -2.34 16.62
CA LYS A 54 -9.55 -1.78 17.02
C LYS A 54 -9.51 -1.38 18.49
N GLY A 55 -10.66 -0.91 19.02
CA GLY A 55 -10.81 -0.47 20.40
C GLY A 55 -12.10 0.33 20.58
N VAL A 56 -12.62 0.33 21.81
CA VAL A 56 -13.88 1.03 22.14
C VAL A 56 -13.82 2.53 21.87
N GLU A 57 -12.64 3.12 21.95
CA GLU A 57 -12.38 4.53 21.67
C GLU A 57 -12.56 4.89 20.17
N PHE A 58 -12.51 3.90 19.28
CA PHE A 58 -12.72 4.07 17.85
C PHE A 58 -14.14 3.72 17.39
N LYS A 59 -15.02 3.34 18.32
CA LYS A 59 -16.41 2.98 18.00
C LYS A 59 -17.10 4.06 17.19
N GLY A 60 -17.83 3.65 16.13
CA GLY A 60 -18.55 4.54 15.22
C GLY A 60 -17.66 5.16 14.14
N THR A 61 -16.40 4.73 14.00
CA THR A 61 -15.55 5.15 12.89
C THR A 61 -16.06 4.55 11.59
N SER A 62 -16.34 5.39 10.60
CA SER A 62 -16.79 4.97 9.28
C SER A 62 -15.60 4.68 8.35
N ILE A 63 -15.81 3.79 7.37
CA ILE A 63 -14.85 3.56 6.29
C ILE A 63 -14.56 4.88 5.54
N LEU A 64 -13.31 5.09 5.13
CA LEU A 64 -12.93 6.24 4.33
C LEU A 64 -12.99 5.91 2.82
N THR A 65 -13.43 6.87 2.03
CA THR A 65 -13.10 6.86 0.60
C THR A 65 -11.61 7.15 0.42
N LEU A 66 -11.05 6.77 -0.73
CA LEU A 66 -9.65 7.10 -1.03
C LEU A 66 -9.41 8.62 -1.05
N GLU A 67 -10.37 9.42 -1.54
CA GLU A 67 -10.27 10.88 -1.54
C GLU A 67 -10.20 11.45 -0.12
N GLU A 68 -11.07 10.98 0.80
CA GLU A 68 -11.05 11.37 2.22
C GLU A 68 -9.73 10.96 2.89
N ALA A 69 -9.25 9.74 2.64
CA ALA A 69 -7.98 9.27 3.19
C ALA A 69 -6.79 10.10 2.69
N LEU A 70 -6.74 10.38 1.39
CA LEU A 70 -5.69 11.19 0.79
C LEU A 70 -5.69 12.64 1.31
N GLU A 71 -6.85 13.23 1.58
CA GLU A 71 -6.93 14.56 2.23
C GLU A 71 -6.25 14.57 3.60
N ILE A 72 -6.40 13.50 4.38
CA ILE A 72 -5.78 13.36 5.70
C ILE A 72 -4.25 13.25 5.58
N VAL A 73 -3.76 12.46 4.61
CA VAL A 73 -2.34 12.09 4.52
C VAL A 73 -1.53 12.89 3.48
N LYS A 74 -2.14 13.81 2.73
CA LYS A 74 -1.50 14.56 1.61
C LYS A 74 -0.20 15.28 1.98
N ASN A 75 0.01 15.58 3.26
CA ASN A 75 1.23 16.26 3.74
C ASN A 75 2.37 15.28 4.06
N MET A 76 2.14 13.98 4.01
CA MET A 76 3.21 12.98 4.20
C MET A 76 4.21 13.01 3.03
N LYS A 77 5.43 12.54 3.27
CA LYS A 77 6.49 12.52 2.26
C LYS A 77 6.25 11.45 1.19
N LEU A 78 5.67 10.31 1.59
CA LEU A 78 5.40 9.17 0.72
C LEU A 78 4.03 8.58 1.03
N ILE A 79 3.26 8.30 0.00
CA ILE A 79 1.97 7.61 0.07
C ILE A 79 2.04 6.40 -0.86
N ASN A 80 2.05 5.21 -0.30
CA ASN A 80 1.90 3.98 -1.08
C ASN A 80 0.42 3.60 -1.14
N ILE A 81 -0.14 3.46 -2.34
CA ILE A 81 -1.51 2.99 -2.53
C ILE A 81 -1.44 1.60 -3.16
N GLU A 82 -1.79 0.57 -2.40
CA GLU A 82 -1.99 -0.75 -2.94
C GLU A 82 -3.34 -0.82 -3.67
N ILE A 83 -3.32 -1.08 -4.96
CA ILE A 83 -4.53 -1.39 -5.72
C ILE A 83 -4.85 -2.87 -5.52
N LYS A 84 -5.88 -3.15 -4.73
CA LYS A 84 -6.33 -4.51 -4.50
C LYS A 84 -6.89 -5.10 -5.80
N SER A 85 -6.51 -6.32 -6.04
CA SER A 85 -6.95 -7.07 -7.21
C SER A 85 -7.24 -8.50 -6.78
N ALA A 86 -8.51 -8.87 -6.76
CA ALA A 86 -8.96 -10.24 -6.61
C ALA A 86 -8.49 -11.09 -7.82
N GLN A 87 -9.06 -12.28 -8.00
CA GLN A 87 -8.80 -13.10 -9.21
C GLN A 87 -9.11 -12.33 -10.50
N THR A 88 -10.11 -11.44 -10.46
CA THR A 88 -10.43 -10.50 -11.55
C THR A 88 -10.16 -9.07 -11.04
N PRO A 89 -9.33 -8.27 -11.74
CA PRO A 89 -9.13 -6.86 -11.39
C PRO A 89 -10.46 -6.09 -11.42
N TYR A 90 -10.63 -5.16 -10.50
CA TYR A 90 -11.78 -4.24 -10.52
C TYR A 90 -11.74 -3.39 -11.79
N PRO A 91 -12.80 -3.43 -12.64
CA PRO A 91 -12.81 -2.66 -13.88
C PRO A 91 -12.66 -1.16 -13.61
N GLY A 92 -11.67 -0.51 -14.25
CA GLY A 92 -11.46 0.93 -14.17
C GLY A 92 -10.91 1.45 -12.84
N LEU A 93 -10.56 0.59 -11.86
CA LEU A 93 -10.01 1.04 -10.59
C LEU A 93 -8.67 1.75 -10.77
N THR A 94 -7.78 1.21 -11.60
CA THR A 94 -6.47 1.80 -11.89
C THR A 94 -6.61 3.22 -12.43
N GLU A 95 -7.46 3.43 -13.42
CA GLU A 95 -7.70 4.74 -14.03
C GLU A 95 -8.28 5.74 -13.04
N LYS A 96 -9.22 5.30 -12.19
CA LYS A 96 -9.84 6.14 -11.15
C LYS A 96 -8.81 6.57 -10.11
N VAL A 97 -7.97 5.65 -9.62
CA VAL A 97 -6.88 5.97 -8.66
C VAL A 97 -5.89 6.96 -9.30
N CYS A 98 -5.42 6.68 -10.51
CA CYS A 98 -4.50 7.56 -11.23
C CYS A 98 -5.10 8.95 -11.47
N GLY A 99 -6.39 9.01 -11.83
CA GLY A 99 -7.11 10.26 -12.02
C GLY A 99 -7.20 11.09 -10.74
N LEU A 100 -7.54 10.45 -9.62
CA LEU A 100 -7.62 11.09 -8.30
C LEU A 100 -6.26 11.62 -7.84
N VAL A 101 -5.20 10.82 -7.95
CA VAL A 101 -3.83 11.22 -7.58
C VAL A 101 -3.39 12.48 -8.36
N ARG A 102 -3.72 12.56 -9.66
CA ARG A 102 -3.43 13.77 -10.47
C ARG A 102 -4.30 14.94 -10.06
N LYS A 103 -5.62 14.73 -9.87
CA LYS A 103 -6.57 15.76 -9.43
C LYS A 103 -6.10 16.44 -8.14
N MET A 104 -5.54 15.65 -7.20
CA MET A 104 -5.04 16.13 -5.92
C MET A 104 -3.58 16.63 -5.96
N ALA A 105 -2.93 16.64 -7.14
CA ALA A 105 -1.53 17.03 -7.33
C ALA A 105 -0.52 16.23 -6.46
N LEU A 106 -0.78 14.94 -6.24
CA LEU A 106 0.03 14.07 -5.37
C LEU A 106 1.03 13.19 -6.15
N THR A 107 1.20 13.41 -7.45
CA THR A 107 2.02 12.56 -8.35
C THR A 107 3.47 12.37 -7.90
N GLN A 108 4.04 13.36 -7.19
CA GLN A 108 5.44 13.32 -6.71
C GLN A 108 5.58 12.60 -5.36
N LYS A 109 4.47 12.27 -4.70
CA LYS A 109 4.45 11.66 -3.37
C LYS A 109 3.88 10.24 -3.38
N VAL A 110 3.16 9.88 -4.44
CA VAL A 110 2.44 8.60 -4.52
C VAL A 110 3.26 7.58 -5.29
N ILE A 111 3.31 6.36 -4.78
CA ILE A 111 3.66 5.15 -5.50
C ILE A 111 2.45 4.21 -5.48
N LEU A 112 2.11 3.64 -6.63
CA LEU A 112 1.02 2.68 -6.76
C LEU A 112 1.58 1.27 -6.76
N SER A 113 1.02 0.38 -5.95
CA SER A 113 1.51 -1.00 -5.85
C SER A 113 0.38 -2.00 -5.98
N SER A 114 0.71 -3.23 -6.36
CA SER A 114 -0.22 -4.34 -6.41
C SER A 114 0.51 -5.68 -6.40
N PHE A 115 -0.11 -6.72 -5.84
CA PHE A 115 0.27 -8.12 -6.03
C PHE A 115 -0.01 -8.60 -7.45
N ASN A 116 -1.00 -8.03 -8.11
CA ASN A 116 -1.21 -8.21 -9.53
C ASN A 116 -0.27 -7.27 -10.30
N HIS A 117 0.88 -7.80 -10.74
CA HIS A 117 1.88 -6.99 -11.42
C HIS A 117 1.37 -6.35 -12.72
N ARG A 118 0.36 -6.94 -13.39
CA ARG A 118 -0.27 -6.31 -14.55
C ARG A 118 -0.95 -5.01 -14.15
N VAL A 119 -1.72 -5.00 -13.04
CA VAL A 119 -2.37 -3.80 -12.49
C VAL A 119 -1.33 -2.74 -12.11
N ALA A 120 -0.23 -3.13 -11.44
CA ALA A 120 0.85 -2.20 -11.12
C ALA A 120 1.46 -1.57 -12.38
N LEU A 121 1.66 -2.35 -13.45
CA LEU A 121 2.22 -1.85 -14.70
C LEU A 121 1.25 -0.99 -15.51
N GLU A 122 -0.05 -1.19 -15.38
CA GLU A 122 -1.07 -0.26 -15.91
C GLU A 122 -0.92 1.13 -15.27
N CYS A 123 -0.61 1.19 -13.96
CA CYS A 123 -0.29 2.45 -13.27
C CYS A 123 0.96 3.11 -13.84
N HIS A 124 2.03 2.35 -14.08
CA HIS A 124 3.25 2.85 -14.71
C HIS A 124 2.96 3.44 -16.09
N ASN A 125 2.21 2.74 -16.93
CA ASN A 125 1.80 3.20 -18.26
C ASN A 125 0.97 4.49 -18.20
N SER A 126 0.31 4.73 -17.07
CA SER A 126 -0.38 6.00 -16.79
C SER A 126 0.54 7.11 -16.30
N GLY A 127 1.86 6.90 -16.26
CA GLY A 127 2.86 7.90 -15.85
C GLY A 127 3.02 8.10 -14.34
N LEU A 128 2.54 7.15 -13.53
CA LEU A 128 2.77 7.15 -12.08
C LEU A 128 3.75 6.05 -11.67
N PRO A 129 4.55 6.25 -10.61
CA PRO A 129 5.48 5.23 -10.14
C PRO A 129 4.75 3.94 -9.73
N ALA A 130 5.29 2.79 -10.16
CA ALA A 130 4.75 1.47 -9.85
C ALA A 130 5.69 0.66 -8.96
N GLY A 131 5.12 0.01 -7.94
CA GLY A 131 5.76 -0.94 -7.05
C GLY A 131 5.19 -2.35 -7.22
N LEU A 132 6.06 -3.34 -7.37
CA LEU A 132 5.66 -4.73 -7.52
C LEU A 132 5.66 -5.45 -6.17
N LEU A 133 4.47 -5.73 -5.62
CA LEU A 133 4.29 -6.49 -4.38
C LEU A 133 4.49 -7.98 -4.61
N TYR A 134 5.14 -8.68 -3.67
CA TYR A 134 5.23 -10.12 -3.69
C TYR A 134 5.50 -10.75 -2.31
N ASP A 135 4.85 -11.88 -2.07
CA ASP A 135 4.95 -12.75 -0.88
C ASP A 135 5.47 -14.15 -1.20
N LYS A 136 5.79 -14.41 -2.47
CA LYS A 136 6.37 -15.65 -2.97
C LYS A 136 7.72 -15.38 -3.64
N PRO A 137 8.65 -16.33 -3.64
CA PRO A 137 9.95 -16.15 -4.28
C PRO A 137 9.83 -15.80 -5.77
N ILE A 138 10.48 -14.71 -6.16
CA ILE A 138 10.66 -14.31 -7.57
C ILE A 138 12.15 -14.40 -7.91
N PHE A 139 12.45 -15.01 -9.04
CA PHE A 139 13.85 -15.07 -9.53
C PHE A 139 14.28 -13.67 -10.01
N ASN A 140 15.32 -13.11 -9.39
CA ASN A 140 15.88 -11.78 -9.69
C ASN A 140 14.81 -10.67 -9.74
N PRO A 141 14.08 -10.40 -8.64
CA PRO A 141 12.92 -9.48 -8.66
C PRO A 141 13.27 -8.06 -9.13
N ALA A 142 14.44 -7.54 -8.78
CA ALA A 142 14.88 -6.22 -9.23
C ALA A 142 15.11 -6.16 -10.75
N ARG A 143 15.70 -7.19 -11.34
CA ARG A 143 15.86 -7.28 -12.81
C ARG A 143 14.50 -7.44 -13.51
N TYR A 144 13.59 -8.17 -12.89
CA TYR A 144 12.22 -8.29 -13.39
C TYR A 144 11.54 -6.93 -13.38
N ALA A 145 11.53 -6.21 -12.24
CA ALA A 145 10.97 -4.87 -12.13
C ALA A 145 11.55 -3.89 -13.15
N HIS A 146 12.88 -3.88 -13.26
CA HIS A 146 13.60 -3.00 -14.21
C HIS A 146 13.17 -3.26 -15.68
N ARG A 147 13.06 -4.54 -16.09
CA ARG A 147 12.62 -4.89 -17.45
C ARG A 147 11.18 -4.48 -17.73
N GLN A 148 10.34 -4.46 -16.70
CA GLN A 148 8.94 -4.06 -16.79
C GLN A 148 8.75 -2.53 -16.68
N GLY A 149 9.80 -1.78 -16.37
CA GLY A 149 9.73 -0.32 -16.17
C GLY A 149 9.21 0.09 -14.79
N ALA A 150 8.97 -0.85 -13.87
CA ALA A 150 8.53 -0.52 -12.51
C ALA A 150 9.67 0.18 -11.73
N GLN A 151 9.32 1.12 -10.85
CA GLN A 151 10.25 1.92 -10.07
C GLN A 151 10.65 1.27 -8.76
N ALA A 152 9.82 0.34 -8.24
CA ALA A 152 10.08 -0.30 -6.96
C ALA A 152 9.70 -1.78 -6.95
N ILE A 153 10.33 -2.50 -6.02
CA ILE A 153 9.88 -3.81 -5.54
C ILE A 153 9.44 -3.69 -4.09
N HIS A 154 8.34 -4.36 -3.75
CA HIS A 154 7.77 -4.41 -2.42
C HIS A 154 7.76 -5.87 -1.90
N PRO A 155 8.92 -6.40 -1.46
CA PRO A 155 9.03 -7.76 -0.97
C PRO A 155 8.44 -7.94 0.42
N HIS A 156 7.84 -9.12 0.67
CA HIS A 156 7.71 -9.58 2.04
C HIS A 156 9.11 -9.75 2.68
N SER A 157 9.26 -9.30 3.92
CA SER A 157 10.56 -9.17 4.60
C SER A 157 11.37 -10.48 4.69
N ALA A 158 10.69 -11.65 4.71
CA ALA A 158 11.36 -12.95 4.76
C ALA A 158 12.01 -13.36 3.43
N LEU A 159 11.64 -12.75 2.31
CA LEU A 159 12.10 -13.12 0.97
C LEU A 159 13.33 -12.33 0.51
N LEU A 160 13.69 -11.27 1.24
CA LEU A 160 14.73 -10.34 0.82
C LEU A 160 16.10 -10.69 1.38
N SER A 161 17.09 -10.70 0.51
CA SER A 161 18.52 -10.86 0.84
C SER A 161 19.32 -9.59 0.53
N LYS A 162 20.47 -9.43 1.20
CA LYS A 162 21.40 -8.31 0.95
C LYS A 162 21.81 -8.19 -0.51
N ASN A 163 22.05 -9.34 -1.18
CA ASN A 163 22.44 -9.35 -2.60
C ASN A 163 21.32 -8.81 -3.52
N GLN A 164 20.05 -9.14 -3.22
CA GLN A 164 18.91 -8.61 -3.98
C GLN A 164 18.77 -7.09 -3.83
N VAL A 165 19.01 -6.55 -2.62
CA VAL A 165 19.04 -5.10 -2.38
C VAL A 165 20.16 -4.45 -3.19
N ARG A 166 21.38 -5.03 -3.17
CA ARG A 166 22.51 -4.52 -3.97
C ARG A 166 22.18 -4.46 -5.47
N ILE A 167 21.59 -5.52 -6.01
CA ILE A 167 21.17 -5.57 -7.42
C ILE A 167 20.09 -4.51 -7.72
N ALA A 168 19.11 -4.33 -6.82
CA ALA A 168 18.09 -3.32 -6.98
C ALA A 168 18.69 -1.92 -7.06
N LYS A 169 19.62 -1.61 -6.17
CA LYS A 169 20.35 -0.31 -6.17
C LYS A 169 21.13 -0.07 -7.45
N GLU A 170 21.84 -1.08 -7.95
CA GLU A 170 22.58 -0.99 -9.22
C GLU A 170 21.67 -0.71 -10.42
N LEU A 171 20.40 -1.12 -10.34
CA LEU A 171 19.41 -0.92 -11.38
C LEU A 171 18.51 0.31 -11.15
N GLY A 172 18.73 1.06 -10.07
CA GLY A 172 17.89 2.21 -9.71
C GLY A 172 16.48 1.82 -9.25
N ILE A 173 16.28 0.59 -8.79
CA ILE A 173 15.00 0.08 -8.28
C ILE A 173 14.93 0.29 -6.78
N GLN A 174 13.88 0.97 -6.32
CA GLN A 174 13.60 1.13 -4.88
C GLN A 174 13.18 -0.19 -4.24
N VAL A 175 13.50 -0.35 -2.95
CA VAL A 175 13.18 -1.55 -2.17
C VAL A 175 12.40 -1.14 -0.93
N ASN A 176 11.08 -1.34 -0.95
CA ASN A 176 10.14 -1.01 0.12
C ASN A 176 9.63 -2.30 0.77
N VAL A 177 10.09 -2.61 1.96
CA VAL A 177 9.95 -3.96 2.58
C VAL A 177 8.77 -4.00 3.54
N TRP A 178 7.94 -5.02 3.47
CA TRP A 178 6.77 -5.25 4.32
C TRP A 178 6.71 -6.70 4.86
N THR A 179 6.04 -7.03 5.94
CA THR A 179 5.76 -6.16 7.06
C THR A 179 6.91 -6.26 8.04
N VAL A 180 7.41 -5.15 8.56
CA VAL A 180 8.64 -5.09 9.36
C VAL A 180 8.33 -4.53 10.74
N ASP A 181 7.82 -5.37 11.64
CA ASP A 181 7.45 -5.00 13.02
C ASP A 181 8.56 -5.32 14.05
N LYS A 182 9.64 -5.98 13.60
CA LYS A 182 10.76 -6.35 14.49
C LYS A 182 11.91 -5.36 14.35
N PRO A 183 12.30 -4.61 15.42
CA PRO A 183 13.40 -3.65 15.41
C PRO A 183 14.71 -4.17 14.82
N LYS A 184 15.12 -5.38 15.20
CA LYS A 184 16.34 -6.02 14.67
C LYS A 184 16.28 -6.19 13.15
N ARG A 185 15.11 -6.52 12.61
CA ARG A 185 14.93 -6.65 11.16
C ARG A 185 15.01 -5.30 10.46
N ALA A 186 14.39 -4.27 11.01
CA ALA A 186 14.47 -2.91 10.49
C ALA A 186 15.92 -2.41 10.40
N LEU A 187 16.71 -2.57 11.47
CA LEU A 187 18.13 -2.25 11.48
C LEU A 187 18.93 -3.00 10.41
N THR A 188 18.64 -4.29 10.24
CA THR A 188 19.29 -5.12 9.21
C THR A 188 18.97 -4.56 7.80
N LEU A 189 17.71 -4.24 7.53
CA LEU A 189 17.27 -3.73 6.23
C LEU A 189 17.81 -2.33 5.95
N GLN A 190 17.88 -1.47 6.97
CA GLN A 190 18.57 -0.17 6.89
C GLN A 190 20.05 -0.36 6.52
N GLY A 191 20.75 -1.29 7.20
CA GLY A 191 22.15 -1.60 6.92
C GLY A 191 22.38 -2.25 5.53
N TRP A 192 21.35 -2.83 4.91
CA TRP A 192 21.40 -3.27 3.50
C TRP A 192 21.12 -2.14 2.53
N GLY A 193 20.56 -1.01 3.02
CA GLY A 193 20.22 0.16 2.21
C GLY A 193 18.83 0.07 1.57
N CYS A 194 17.87 -0.61 2.17
CA CYS A 194 16.47 -0.54 1.73
C CYS A 194 15.95 0.91 1.82
N ASP A 195 15.06 1.28 0.91
CA ASP A 195 14.57 2.64 0.78
C ASP A 195 13.45 2.95 1.76
N ALA A 196 12.57 1.97 2.05
CA ALA A 196 11.53 2.08 3.06
C ALA A 196 11.26 0.74 3.74
N VAL A 197 10.68 0.81 4.94
CA VAL A 197 10.03 -0.30 5.62
C VAL A 197 8.57 0.07 5.91
N ILE A 198 7.66 -0.86 5.67
CA ILE A 198 6.23 -0.77 5.97
C ILE A 198 6.00 -1.56 7.26
N THR A 199 5.40 -0.92 8.27
CA THR A 199 5.27 -1.47 9.62
C THR A 199 3.94 -1.09 10.26
N ASN A 200 3.43 -1.96 11.13
CA ASN A 200 2.26 -1.68 11.99
C ASN A 200 2.64 -0.91 13.26
N THR A 201 3.94 -0.79 13.58
CA THR A 201 4.46 -0.20 14.82
C THR A 201 5.50 0.89 14.51
N PRO A 202 5.11 1.99 13.84
CA PRO A 202 6.06 3.00 13.36
C PRO A 202 6.85 3.68 14.47
N ASP A 203 6.26 3.92 15.63
CA ASP A 203 6.91 4.47 16.82
C ASP A 203 8.05 3.58 17.34
N VAL A 204 7.81 2.26 17.41
CA VAL A 204 8.82 1.27 17.83
C VAL A 204 9.97 1.19 16.82
N ILE A 205 9.64 1.19 15.54
CA ILE A 205 10.65 1.09 14.47
C ILE A 205 11.47 2.39 14.38
N LEU A 206 10.85 3.56 14.43
CA LEU A 206 11.55 4.86 14.43
C LEU A 206 12.53 4.97 15.60
N LYS A 207 12.10 4.63 16.80
CA LYS A 207 12.99 4.59 17.99
C LYS A 207 14.19 3.67 17.77
N ALA A 208 13.98 2.48 17.19
CA ALA A 208 15.06 1.54 16.91
C ALA A 208 16.05 2.07 15.85
N LEU A 209 15.56 2.85 14.89
CA LEU A 209 16.37 3.48 13.84
C LEU A 209 17.06 4.78 14.28
N GLY A 210 16.90 5.20 15.53
CA GLY A 210 17.49 6.43 16.09
C GLY A 210 16.77 7.70 15.64
N ARG A 211 15.46 7.61 15.43
CA ARG A 211 14.60 8.69 14.91
C ARG A 211 13.45 8.98 15.86
#